data_5c4150ce5fafe27d4f99e4e3fd33eb73
#
_entry.id   5c4150ce5fafe27d4f99e4e3fd33eb73
#
_cell.length_a   1.000
_cell.length_b   1.000
_cell.length_c   1.000
_cell.angle_alpha   90.00
_cell.angle_beta   90.00
_cell.angle_gamma   90.00
#
_symmetry.space_group_name_H-M   'P 1'
#
loop_
_entity.id
_entity.type
_entity.pdbx_description
1 polymer ?
#
loop_
_entity_poly.entity_id
_entity_poly.type
_entity_poly.pdbx_seq_one_letter_code
_entity_poly.pdbx_strand_id
1 'polypeptide(L)'
;AEGVLPADGPDRMIEEYREHLDKGELLYNPVLAGYKHPKTIDWTPFLTKGYIENCDTTVPIKELKRLSKRLTTFPEGFVLHSRVKKIAEDRAAMGEGKVPVDWGMAENLAYASLLVSGYGVRISGEDVGRGTFFHRHAAFHDQDRENWAEGTYHPLMNLQEKQSSFYSYDSVLSEEAVLAFEYGYASANPYELVIWEAQFGDFANGAQVVIDQFIASGEAKW
;
A
#
# COMPACT_ATOMS: atom_id res chain seq x y z
N ALA A 1 7.44 -31.92 19.41
CA ALA A 1 8.86 -31.73 19.13
C ALA A 1 9.20 -32.48 17.84
N GLU A 2 9.73 -31.77 16.84
CA GLU A 2 10.01 -32.34 15.50
C GLU A 2 11.28 -33.20 15.44
N GLY A 3 11.93 -33.49 16.60
CA GLY A 3 13.11 -34.34 16.69
C GLY A 3 14.39 -33.77 16.03
N VAL A 4 14.43 -32.47 15.75
CA VAL A 4 15.57 -31.80 15.12
C VAL A 4 16.80 -31.77 16.03
N LEU A 5 16.59 -31.69 17.37
CA LEU A 5 17.64 -31.74 18.37
C LEU A 5 17.37 -32.91 19.35
N PRO A 6 18.44 -33.59 19.83
CA PRO A 6 18.32 -34.52 20.95
C PRO A 6 17.92 -33.79 22.23
N ALA A 7 17.47 -34.53 23.25
CA ALA A 7 16.97 -33.94 24.50
C ALA A 7 18.01 -33.08 25.22
N ASP A 8 19.29 -33.43 25.15
CA ASP A 8 20.44 -32.69 25.68
C ASP A 8 21.01 -31.63 24.73
N GLY A 9 20.43 -31.50 23.51
CA GLY A 9 20.91 -30.63 22.48
C GLY A 9 21.05 -29.16 22.90
N PRO A 10 20.02 -28.55 23.52
CA PRO A 10 20.09 -27.17 23.97
C PRO A 10 21.19 -26.92 25.00
N ASP A 11 21.37 -27.82 25.97
CA ASP A 11 22.39 -27.68 27.00
C ASP A 11 23.81 -27.77 26.41
N ARG A 12 24.03 -28.71 25.51
CA ARG A 12 25.31 -28.82 24.78
C ARG A 12 25.61 -27.55 23.95
N MET A 13 24.66 -27.00 23.28
CA MET A 13 24.84 -25.75 22.49
C MET A 13 25.20 -24.57 23.40
N ILE A 14 24.62 -24.51 24.60
CA ILE A 14 24.93 -23.47 25.57
C ILE A 14 26.39 -23.64 26.09
N GLU A 15 26.81 -24.85 26.41
CA GLU A 15 28.18 -25.15 26.88
C GLU A 15 29.22 -24.83 25.81
N GLU A 16 28.97 -25.27 24.57
CA GLU A 16 29.84 -25.00 23.42
C GLU A 16 29.98 -23.49 23.16
N TYR A 17 28.86 -22.76 23.21
CA TYR A 17 28.88 -21.31 23.04
C TYR A 17 29.69 -20.61 24.14
N ARG A 18 29.56 -21.04 25.42
CA ARG A 18 30.31 -20.50 26.53
C ARG A 18 31.81 -20.75 26.39
N GLU A 19 32.20 -21.97 26.01
CA GLU A 19 33.62 -22.27 25.77
C GLU A 19 34.25 -21.39 24.70
N HIS A 20 33.54 -21.15 23.58
CA HIS A 20 34.04 -20.26 22.53
C HIS A 20 34.09 -18.81 23.01
N LEU A 21 33.10 -18.38 23.80
CA LEU A 21 33.07 -17.04 24.36
C LEU A 21 34.29 -16.82 25.31
N ASP A 22 34.61 -17.79 26.17
CA ASP A 22 35.75 -17.74 27.08
C ASP A 22 37.08 -17.70 26.32
N LYS A 23 37.18 -18.31 25.17
CA LYS A 23 38.34 -18.29 24.27
C LYS A 23 38.40 -17.06 23.37
N GLY A 24 37.36 -16.21 23.35
CA GLY A 24 37.23 -15.10 22.39
C GLY A 24 37.08 -15.52 20.95
N GLU A 25 36.59 -16.74 20.73
CA GLU A 25 36.37 -17.30 19.40
C GLU A 25 34.93 -17.10 18.91
N LEU A 26 34.77 -16.90 17.60
CA LEU A 26 33.45 -16.86 16.96
C LEU A 26 32.97 -18.29 16.67
N LEU A 27 31.89 -18.71 17.33
CA LEU A 27 31.27 -19.99 17.07
C LEU A 27 30.47 -19.99 15.76
N TYR A 28 29.71 -18.91 15.54
CA TYR A 28 28.91 -18.74 14.34
C TYR A 28 29.16 -17.37 13.71
N ASN A 29 29.16 -17.33 12.41
CA ASN A 29 29.04 -16.06 11.71
C ASN A 29 27.55 -15.75 11.55
N PRO A 30 26.97 -14.88 12.37
CA PRO A 30 25.51 -14.62 12.38
C PRO A 30 25.03 -13.93 11.11
N VAL A 31 25.96 -13.35 10.34
CA VAL A 31 25.65 -12.67 9.09
C VAL A 31 26.41 -13.36 7.97
N LEU A 32 25.70 -14.00 7.07
CA LEU A 32 26.29 -14.54 5.85
C LEU A 32 26.74 -13.35 4.99
N ALA A 33 28.05 -13.09 5.00
CA ALA A 33 28.64 -12.02 4.20
C ALA A 33 28.26 -12.21 2.72
N GLY A 34 27.62 -11.18 2.14
CA GLY A 34 27.20 -11.20 0.75
C GLY A 34 25.90 -11.98 0.44
N TYR A 35 25.22 -12.54 1.47
CA TYR A 35 23.93 -13.15 1.26
C TYR A 35 22.87 -12.07 0.94
N LYS A 36 22.28 -12.17 -0.25
CA LYS A 36 21.10 -11.37 -0.63
C LYS A 36 19.89 -12.29 -0.63
N HIS A 37 18.95 -12.01 0.26
CA HIS A 37 17.67 -12.71 0.26
C HIS A 37 16.95 -12.45 -1.07
N PRO A 38 16.32 -13.45 -1.72
CA PRO A 38 15.65 -13.27 -3.01
C PRO A 38 14.57 -12.15 -3.05
N LYS A 39 14.03 -11.81 -1.88
CA LYS A 39 13.05 -10.72 -1.71
C LYS A 39 13.67 -9.41 -1.20
N THR A 40 14.99 -9.28 -1.19
CA THR A 40 15.63 -8.02 -0.80
C THR A 40 15.35 -6.96 -1.85
N ILE A 41 14.82 -5.82 -1.40
CA ILE A 41 14.54 -4.66 -2.24
C ILE A 41 15.80 -3.79 -2.32
N ASP A 42 16.12 -3.31 -3.52
CA ASP A 42 17.20 -2.34 -3.72
C ASP A 42 16.71 -0.93 -3.42
N TRP A 43 17.21 -0.35 -2.34
CA TRP A 43 16.93 1.02 -1.92
C TRP A 43 17.83 2.08 -2.56
N THR A 44 18.90 1.65 -3.23
CA THR A 44 19.92 2.56 -3.81
C THR A 44 19.32 3.69 -4.65
N PRO A 45 18.30 3.46 -5.51
CA PRO A 45 17.70 4.52 -6.30
C PRO A 45 17.02 5.64 -5.50
N PHE A 46 16.69 5.37 -4.23
CA PHE A 46 15.96 6.28 -3.34
C PHE A 46 16.87 7.03 -2.35
N LEU A 47 18.14 6.62 -2.22
CA LEU A 47 19.08 7.17 -1.25
C LEU A 47 19.89 8.37 -1.78
N THR A 48 19.85 8.64 -3.08
CA THR A 48 20.74 9.61 -3.75
C THR A 48 20.10 10.96 -3.99
N LYS A 49 18.80 11.12 -3.78
CA LYS A 49 18.08 12.37 -4.06
C LYS A 49 17.80 13.13 -2.77
N GLY A 50 18.20 14.40 -2.77
CA GLY A 50 17.87 15.31 -1.67
C GLY A 50 16.40 15.74 -1.71
N TYR A 51 15.89 16.12 -0.55
CA TYR A 51 14.55 16.68 -0.32
C TYR A 51 14.15 17.86 -1.21
N ILE A 52 15.14 18.53 -1.81
CA ILE A 52 14.99 19.85 -2.43
C ILE A 52 14.98 19.75 -3.97
N GLU A 53 15.15 18.56 -4.51
CA GLU A 53 15.16 18.40 -5.98
C GLU A 53 13.74 18.47 -6.54
N ASN A 54 13.54 19.35 -7.53
CA ASN A 54 12.29 19.42 -8.26
C ASN A 54 12.07 18.10 -9.02
N CYS A 55 10.92 17.50 -8.79
CA CYS A 55 10.45 16.32 -9.52
C CYS A 55 9.33 16.73 -10.48
N ASP A 56 9.45 16.35 -11.75
CA ASP A 56 8.35 16.49 -12.70
C ASP A 56 7.29 15.42 -12.42
N THR A 57 6.16 15.85 -11.88
CA THR A 57 5.00 15.00 -11.56
C THR A 57 3.90 15.09 -12.62
N THR A 58 4.17 15.69 -13.76
CA THR A 58 3.17 15.85 -14.83
C THR A 58 2.86 14.52 -15.51
N VAL A 59 1.60 14.34 -15.88
CA VAL A 59 1.14 13.21 -16.69
C VAL A 59 0.52 13.73 -17.97
N PRO A 60 0.91 13.22 -19.16
CA PRO A 60 0.35 13.68 -20.43
C PRO A 60 -1.16 13.57 -20.47
N ILE A 61 -1.86 14.59 -20.98
CA ILE A 61 -3.33 14.63 -21.04
C ILE A 61 -3.92 13.42 -21.78
N LYS A 62 -3.23 12.90 -22.80
CA LYS A 62 -3.65 11.68 -23.51
C LYS A 62 -3.71 10.49 -22.57
N GLU A 63 -2.74 10.37 -21.67
CA GLU A 63 -2.68 9.28 -20.70
C GLU A 63 -3.76 9.46 -19.62
N LEU A 64 -3.95 10.67 -19.10
CA LEU A 64 -5.03 10.95 -18.16
C LEU A 64 -6.40 10.58 -18.74
N LYS A 65 -6.67 10.89 -20.01
CA LYS A 65 -7.90 10.51 -20.69
C LYS A 65 -8.03 8.99 -20.84
N ARG A 66 -6.95 8.29 -21.16
CA ARG A 66 -6.92 6.82 -21.24
C ARG A 66 -7.24 6.19 -19.89
N LEU A 67 -6.58 6.65 -18.84
CA LEU A 67 -6.77 6.15 -17.47
C LEU A 67 -8.18 6.44 -16.97
N SER A 68 -8.70 7.66 -17.21
CA SER A 68 -10.07 8.04 -16.87
C SER A 68 -11.09 7.10 -17.50
N LYS A 69 -10.93 6.78 -18.79
CA LYS A 69 -11.81 5.83 -19.48
C LYS A 69 -11.77 4.45 -18.83
N ARG A 70 -10.58 3.97 -18.42
CA ARG A 70 -10.44 2.68 -17.73
C ARG A 70 -11.12 2.70 -16.35
N LEU A 71 -10.95 3.78 -15.59
CA LEU A 71 -11.56 3.97 -14.27
C LEU A 71 -13.09 4.01 -14.29
N THR A 72 -13.69 4.34 -15.43
CA THR A 72 -15.14 4.46 -15.61
C THR A 72 -15.73 3.38 -16.50
N THR A 73 -14.96 2.33 -16.81
CA THR A 73 -15.44 1.16 -17.58
C THR A 73 -15.63 -0.01 -16.64
N PHE A 74 -16.79 -0.61 -16.66
CA PHE A 74 -17.17 -1.75 -15.81
C PHE A 74 -17.33 -3.03 -16.66
N PRO A 75 -17.28 -4.21 -16.03
CA PRO A 75 -17.57 -5.48 -16.69
C PRO A 75 -18.98 -5.49 -17.30
N GLU A 76 -19.18 -6.30 -18.34
CA GLU A 76 -20.50 -6.50 -18.93
C GLU A 76 -21.48 -7.09 -17.89
N GLY A 77 -22.69 -6.56 -17.84
CA GLY A 77 -23.70 -6.97 -16.88
C GLY A 77 -23.56 -6.39 -15.47
N PHE A 78 -22.51 -5.64 -15.17
CA PHE A 78 -22.30 -5.06 -13.84
C PHE A 78 -23.32 -3.96 -13.51
N VAL A 79 -24.11 -4.17 -12.46
CA VAL A 79 -25.20 -3.27 -12.05
C VAL A 79 -24.73 -2.33 -10.94
N LEU A 80 -24.61 -1.05 -11.25
CA LEU A 80 -24.23 -0.02 -10.27
C LEU A 80 -25.45 0.48 -9.50
N HIS A 81 -25.26 0.72 -8.18
CA HIS A 81 -26.24 1.49 -7.40
C HIS A 81 -26.43 2.88 -8.01
N SER A 82 -27.68 3.39 -8.05
CA SER A 82 -28.04 4.64 -8.76
C SER A 82 -27.17 5.85 -8.41
N ARG A 83 -26.84 6.04 -7.12
CA ARG A 83 -25.96 7.14 -6.66
C ARG A 83 -24.52 6.95 -7.14
N VAL A 84 -24.02 5.73 -7.13
CA VAL A 84 -22.66 5.39 -7.55
C VAL A 84 -22.54 5.48 -9.08
N LYS A 85 -23.58 5.11 -9.81
CA LYS A 85 -23.68 5.31 -11.25
C LYS A 85 -23.50 6.78 -11.63
N LYS A 86 -24.14 7.69 -10.89
CA LYS A 86 -23.99 9.13 -11.11
C LYS A 86 -22.54 9.58 -10.94
N ILE A 87 -21.83 9.09 -9.91
CA ILE A 87 -20.41 9.39 -9.70
C ILE A 87 -19.55 8.89 -10.87
N ALA A 88 -19.82 7.68 -11.38
CA ALA A 88 -19.10 7.13 -12.53
C ALA A 88 -19.33 7.95 -13.82
N GLU A 89 -20.58 8.40 -14.04
CA GLU A 89 -20.93 9.28 -15.17
C GLU A 89 -20.24 10.64 -15.07
N ASP A 90 -20.21 11.26 -13.88
CA ASP A 90 -19.54 12.53 -13.65
C ASP A 90 -18.03 12.40 -13.88
N ARG A 91 -17.40 11.30 -13.42
CA ARG A 91 -16.00 11.00 -13.69
C ARG A 91 -15.69 10.81 -15.17
N ALA A 92 -16.58 10.16 -15.90
CA ALA A 92 -16.44 10.03 -17.36
C ALA A 92 -16.45 11.42 -18.03
N ALA A 93 -17.35 12.31 -17.60
CA ALA A 93 -17.40 13.68 -18.10
C ALA A 93 -16.13 14.49 -17.73
N MET A 94 -15.59 14.30 -16.53
CA MET A 94 -14.29 14.87 -16.12
C MET A 94 -13.15 14.39 -17.04
N GLY A 95 -13.10 13.09 -17.32
CA GLY A 95 -12.08 12.50 -18.20
C GLY A 95 -12.16 12.98 -19.65
N GLU A 96 -13.34 13.34 -20.12
CA GLU A 96 -13.53 13.97 -21.43
C GLU A 96 -13.20 15.48 -21.45
N GLY A 97 -13.04 16.08 -20.24
CA GLY A 97 -12.79 17.52 -20.09
C GLY A 97 -14.05 18.38 -20.20
N LYS A 98 -15.24 17.78 -20.04
CA LYS A 98 -16.53 18.49 -20.07
C LYS A 98 -16.81 19.26 -18.80
N VAL A 99 -16.27 18.77 -17.67
CA VAL A 99 -16.36 19.38 -16.35
C VAL A 99 -15.01 19.33 -15.65
N PRO A 100 -14.72 20.23 -14.69
CA PRO A 100 -13.51 20.18 -13.90
C PRO A 100 -13.36 18.87 -13.12
N VAL A 101 -12.12 18.42 -12.93
CA VAL A 101 -11.78 17.24 -12.12
C VAL A 101 -11.97 17.57 -10.65
N ASP A 102 -12.72 16.75 -9.93
CA ASP A 102 -12.83 16.82 -8.47
C ASP A 102 -11.69 16.06 -7.76
N TRP A 103 -11.60 16.21 -6.44
CA TRP A 103 -10.57 15.55 -5.62
C TRP A 103 -10.63 14.02 -5.69
N GLY A 104 -11.83 13.44 -5.71
CA GLY A 104 -11.99 11.98 -5.78
C GLY A 104 -11.49 11.42 -7.11
N MET A 105 -11.75 12.11 -8.22
CA MET A 105 -11.23 11.71 -9.53
C MET A 105 -9.73 11.99 -9.65
N ALA A 106 -9.24 13.11 -9.12
CA ALA A 106 -7.81 13.45 -9.14
C ALA A 106 -7.00 12.40 -8.37
N GLU A 107 -7.47 11.99 -7.20
CA GLU A 107 -6.86 10.92 -6.39
C GLU A 107 -6.79 9.59 -7.16
N ASN A 108 -7.91 9.15 -7.75
CA ASN A 108 -7.93 7.93 -8.55
C ASN A 108 -7.01 7.99 -9.78
N LEU A 109 -6.91 9.15 -10.44
CA LEU A 109 -5.98 9.35 -11.57
C LEU A 109 -4.51 9.31 -11.12
N ALA A 110 -4.20 9.88 -9.95
CA ALA A 110 -2.87 9.80 -9.36
C ALA A 110 -2.47 8.35 -9.07
N TYR A 111 -3.35 7.59 -8.41
CA TYR A 111 -3.11 6.16 -8.18
C TYR A 111 -2.96 5.39 -9.49
N ALA A 112 -3.85 5.63 -10.45
CA ALA A 112 -3.78 4.98 -11.74
C ALA A 112 -2.46 5.24 -12.48
N SER A 113 -1.96 6.47 -12.42
CA SER A 113 -0.68 6.85 -13.03
C SER A 113 0.51 6.13 -12.38
N LEU A 114 0.53 6.00 -11.07
CA LEU A 114 1.55 5.24 -10.33
C LEU A 114 1.52 3.76 -10.70
N LEU A 115 0.35 3.14 -10.69
CA LEU A 115 0.18 1.72 -11.00
C LEU A 115 0.68 1.34 -12.39
N VAL A 116 0.41 2.16 -13.39
CA VAL A 116 0.89 1.91 -14.76
C VAL A 116 2.37 2.27 -14.96
N SER A 117 2.93 3.08 -14.05
CA SER A 117 4.36 3.43 -14.02
C SER A 117 5.23 2.45 -13.22
N GLY A 118 4.63 1.39 -12.66
CA GLY A 118 5.37 0.35 -11.95
C GLY A 118 5.40 0.51 -10.44
N TYR A 119 4.68 1.46 -9.87
CA TYR A 119 4.55 1.66 -8.43
C TYR A 119 3.25 1.07 -7.91
N GLY A 120 3.32 0.25 -6.86
CA GLY A 120 2.14 -0.25 -6.15
C GLY A 120 1.43 0.86 -5.38
N VAL A 121 0.15 0.65 -5.09
CA VAL A 121 -0.62 1.54 -4.21
C VAL A 121 -1.38 0.70 -3.21
N ARG A 122 -1.16 0.98 -1.94
CA ARG A 122 -1.85 0.35 -0.82
C ARG A 122 -2.48 1.42 0.05
N ILE A 123 -3.78 1.29 0.29
CA ILE A 123 -4.52 2.18 1.18
C ILE A 123 -5.27 1.37 2.22
N SER A 124 -5.16 1.75 3.49
CA SER A 124 -5.81 1.11 4.63
C SER A 124 -6.45 2.12 5.56
N GLY A 125 -7.61 1.78 6.10
CA GLY A 125 -8.41 2.58 7.03
C GLY A 125 -9.79 1.98 7.18
N GLU A 126 -10.70 2.64 7.87
CA GLU A 126 -12.01 2.08 8.19
C GLU A 126 -12.93 1.96 6.97
N ASP A 127 -12.96 2.98 6.09
CA ASP A 127 -13.86 3.06 4.93
C ASP A 127 -13.12 3.39 3.62
N VAL A 128 -11.90 2.94 3.42
CA VAL A 128 -11.04 3.40 2.33
C VAL A 128 -11.51 2.99 0.94
N GLY A 129 -12.25 1.89 0.82
CA GLY A 129 -12.79 1.43 -0.46
C GLY A 129 -13.75 2.43 -1.08
N ARG A 130 -14.59 3.04 -0.26
CA ARG A 130 -15.55 4.09 -0.63
C ARG A 130 -14.96 5.50 -0.42
N GLY A 131 -14.12 5.67 0.60
CA GLY A 131 -13.73 6.92 1.21
C GLY A 131 -14.81 7.44 2.16
N THR A 132 -14.38 7.99 3.32
CA THR A 132 -15.27 8.49 4.38
C THR A 132 -16.33 9.45 3.86
N PHE A 133 -15.99 10.28 2.89
CA PHE A 133 -16.87 11.29 2.30
C PHE A 133 -17.51 10.87 0.97
N PHE A 134 -17.56 9.58 0.65
CA PHE A 134 -18.06 9.07 -0.63
C PHE A 134 -17.29 9.60 -1.86
N HIS A 135 -16.08 10.02 -1.69
CA HIS A 135 -15.27 10.70 -2.69
C HIS A 135 -14.44 9.75 -3.55
N ARG A 136 -13.94 8.64 -2.94
CA ARG A 136 -12.99 7.73 -3.62
C ARG A 136 -13.66 6.74 -4.52
N HIS A 137 -14.53 5.90 -4.00
CA HIS A 137 -15.11 4.77 -4.71
C HIS A 137 -14.08 4.03 -5.58
N ALA A 138 -13.04 3.50 -4.93
CA ALA A 138 -12.06 2.61 -5.56
C ALA A 138 -12.59 1.17 -5.67
N ALA A 139 -13.56 0.82 -4.83
CA ALA A 139 -14.29 -0.44 -4.85
C ALA A 139 -15.75 -0.20 -5.27
N PHE A 140 -16.22 -0.97 -6.22
CA PHE A 140 -17.60 -0.95 -6.70
C PHE A 140 -18.25 -2.31 -6.43
N HIS A 141 -19.53 -2.31 -6.06
CA HIS A 141 -20.26 -3.51 -5.72
C HIS A 141 -21.43 -3.71 -6.69
N ASP A 142 -21.46 -4.86 -7.32
CA ASP A 142 -22.59 -5.26 -8.17
C ASP A 142 -23.86 -5.37 -7.33
N GLN A 143 -24.92 -4.70 -7.75
CA GLN A 143 -26.20 -4.74 -7.04
C GLN A 143 -27.01 -6.02 -7.36
N ASP A 144 -26.60 -6.77 -8.37
CA ASP A 144 -27.22 -8.04 -8.78
C ASP A 144 -26.40 -9.26 -8.33
N ARG A 145 -25.51 -9.08 -7.35
CA ARG A 145 -24.69 -10.16 -6.79
C ARG A 145 -25.49 -11.08 -5.86
N GLU A 146 -25.24 -12.37 -5.92
CA GLU A 146 -25.89 -13.36 -5.07
C GLU A 146 -25.44 -13.33 -3.61
N ASN A 147 -24.16 -13.00 -3.35
CA ASN A 147 -23.61 -12.91 -2.00
C ASN A 147 -22.59 -11.77 -1.86
N TRP A 148 -22.29 -11.38 -0.59
CA TRP A 148 -21.41 -10.27 -0.27
C TRP A 148 -19.94 -10.50 -0.66
N ALA A 149 -19.49 -11.73 -0.73
CA ALA A 149 -18.10 -12.08 -1.05
C ALA A 149 -17.79 -11.92 -2.54
N GLU A 150 -18.83 -11.79 -3.38
CA GLU A 150 -18.71 -11.73 -4.83
C GLU A 150 -19.13 -10.37 -5.37
N GLY A 151 -18.87 -10.11 -6.65
CA GLY A 151 -19.34 -8.92 -7.34
C GLY A 151 -18.69 -7.62 -6.88
N THR A 152 -17.47 -7.66 -6.32
CA THR A 152 -16.68 -6.45 -6.08
C THR A 152 -15.71 -6.23 -7.23
N TYR A 153 -15.72 -5.04 -7.79
CA TYR A 153 -14.85 -4.63 -8.89
C TYR A 153 -14.02 -3.41 -8.52
N HIS A 154 -12.73 -3.50 -8.75
CA HIS A 154 -11.77 -2.42 -8.55
C HIS A 154 -11.22 -1.95 -9.90
N PRO A 155 -11.67 -0.81 -10.46
CA PRO A 155 -11.13 -0.28 -11.71
C PRO A 155 -9.61 -0.10 -11.68
N LEU A 156 -9.05 0.31 -10.53
CA LEU A 156 -7.61 0.49 -10.33
C LEU A 156 -6.79 -0.81 -10.46
N MET A 157 -7.42 -1.97 -10.31
CA MET A 157 -6.78 -3.27 -10.57
C MET A 157 -6.83 -3.69 -12.05
N ASN A 158 -7.54 -2.92 -12.90
CA ASN A 158 -7.88 -3.31 -14.27
C ASN A 158 -7.55 -2.22 -15.30
N LEU A 159 -6.49 -1.44 -15.09
CA LEU A 159 -6.10 -0.34 -15.99
C LEU A 159 -5.40 -0.83 -17.25
N GLN A 160 -4.58 -1.87 -17.11
CA GLN A 160 -3.86 -2.53 -18.20
C GLN A 160 -3.39 -3.93 -17.78
N GLU A 161 -2.99 -4.75 -18.75
CA GLU A 161 -2.60 -6.15 -18.53
C GLU A 161 -1.40 -6.30 -17.59
N LYS A 162 -0.40 -5.44 -17.74
CA LYS A 162 0.80 -5.44 -16.88
C LYS A 162 0.87 -4.12 -16.11
N GLN A 163 0.45 -4.14 -14.88
CA GLN A 163 0.51 -3.02 -13.95
C GLN A 163 0.93 -3.49 -12.56
N SER A 164 1.31 -2.56 -11.70
CA SER A 164 1.55 -2.84 -10.29
C SER A 164 0.24 -3.07 -9.53
N SER A 165 0.36 -3.65 -8.33
CA SER A 165 -0.78 -4.04 -7.50
C SER A 165 -1.44 -2.84 -6.84
N PHE A 166 -2.76 -2.85 -6.81
CA PHE A 166 -3.58 -1.95 -6.01
C PHE A 166 -4.23 -2.72 -4.87
N TYR A 167 -4.15 -2.19 -3.65
CA TYR A 167 -4.79 -2.76 -2.46
C TYR A 167 -5.60 -1.69 -1.73
N SER A 168 -6.82 -2.04 -1.38
CA SER A 168 -7.73 -1.23 -0.57
C SER A 168 -8.29 -2.11 0.55
N TYR A 169 -7.97 -1.78 1.79
CA TYR A 169 -8.36 -2.57 2.96
C TYR A 169 -9.18 -1.76 3.94
N ASP A 170 -10.47 -2.03 3.99
CA ASP A 170 -11.34 -1.55 5.05
C ASP A 170 -11.01 -2.30 6.34
N SER A 171 -10.45 -1.59 7.33
CA SER A 171 -9.94 -2.16 8.56
C SER A 171 -10.88 -1.90 9.72
N VAL A 172 -11.03 -2.90 10.59
CA VAL A 172 -11.78 -2.81 11.86
C VAL A 172 -10.85 -2.59 13.07
N LEU A 173 -9.55 -2.39 12.82
CA LEU A 173 -8.56 -2.18 13.87
C LEU A 173 -8.55 -0.70 14.30
N SER A 174 -7.92 -0.43 15.48
CA SER A 174 -7.68 0.93 15.93
C SER A 174 -6.74 1.67 14.97
N GLU A 175 -6.82 2.99 14.96
CA GLU A 175 -5.96 3.85 14.13
C GLU A 175 -4.47 3.62 14.42
N GLU A 176 -4.11 3.40 15.69
CA GLU A 176 -2.74 3.05 16.09
C GLU A 176 -2.25 1.76 15.42
N ALA A 177 -3.09 0.72 15.44
CA ALA A 177 -2.72 -0.58 14.90
C ALA A 177 -2.55 -0.52 13.37
N VAL A 178 -3.45 0.18 12.67
CA VAL A 178 -3.37 0.35 11.22
C VAL A 178 -2.15 1.15 10.84
N LEU A 179 -1.93 2.32 11.46
CA LEU A 179 -0.79 3.18 11.14
C LEU A 179 0.55 2.50 11.44
N ALA A 180 0.66 1.80 12.59
CA ALA A 180 1.87 1.07 12.94
C ALA A 180 2.20 -0.03 11.93
N PHE A 181 1.18 -0.77 11.47
CA PHE A 181 1.37 -1.78 10.43
C PHE A 181 1.80 -1.15 9.11
N GLU A 182 1.11 -0.10 8.66
CA GLU A 182 1.40 0.55 7.38
C GLU A 182 2.78 1.23 7.39
N TYR A 183 3.23 1.76 8.52
CA TYR A 183 4.61 2.25 8.68
C TYR A 183 5.64 1.13 8.44
N GLY A 184 5.43 -0.03 9.08
CA GLY A 184 6.31 -1.18 8.89
C GLY A 184 6.30 -1.68 7.45
N TYR A 185 5.13 -1.69 6.83
CA TYR A 185 4.96 -2.09 5.42
C TYR A 185 5.69 -1.12 4.49
N ALA A 186 5.50 0.19 4.66
CA ALA A 186 6.16 1.22 3.87
C ALA A 186 7.70 1.17 3.99
N SER A 187 8.20 0.86 5.20
CA SER A 187 9.63 0.73 5.46
C SER A 187 10.28 -0.48 4.77
N ALA A 188 9.48 -1.43 4.29
CA ALA A 188 9.98 -2.65 3.64
C ALA A 188 10.13 -2.50 2.12
N ASN A 189 9.35 -1.62 1.47
CA ASN A 189 9.32 -1.51 0.00
C ASN A 189 9.10 -0.06 -0.48
N PRO A 190 10.11 0.60 -1.08
CA PRO A 190 9.99 1.97 -1.57
C PRO A 190 9.23 2.08 -2.90
N TYR A 191 8.90 0.97 -3.55
CA TYR A 191 8.16 0.95 -4.82
C TYR A 191 6.64 0.91 -4.63
N GLU A 192 6.17 1.19 -3.41
CA GLU A 192 4.75 1.27 -3.11
C GLU A 192 4.40 2.59 -2.41
N LEU A 193 3.34 3.24 -2.89
CA LEU A 193 2.68 4.31 -2.16
C LEU A 193 1.79 3.67 -1.10
N VAL A 194 2.16 3.83 0.16
CA VAL A 194 1.41 3.31 1.31
C VAL A 194 0.67 4.45 1.99
N ILE A 195 -0.62 4.28 2.16
CA ILE A 195 -1.53 5.31 2.68
C ILE A 195 -2.31 4.74 3.86
N TRP A 196 -2.25 5.42 4.98
CA TRP A 196 -3.22 5.28 6.05
C TRP A 196 -4.22 6.44 6.00
N GLU A 197 -5.52 6.12 6.03
CA GLU A 197 -6.58 7.10 6.13
C GLU A 197 -7.28 6.93 7.48
N ALA A 198 -7.14 7.91 8.37
CA ALA A 198 -7.97 7.98 9.56
C ALA A 198 -9.44 8.18 9.16
N GLN A 199 -10.39 7.59 9.88
CA GLN A 199 -11.82 7.75 9.60
C GLN A 199 -12.22 9.24 9.64
N PHE A 200 -11.70 9.97 10.63
CA PHE A 200 -11.68 11.41 10.70
C PHE A 200 -10.33 11.86 11.24
N GLY A 201 -9.85 13.02 10.84
CA GLY A 201 -8.59 13.59 11.37
C GLY A 201 -8.53 13.66 12.88
N ASP A 202 -9.68 13.83 13.55
CA ASP A 202 -9.81 13.83 15.01
C ASP A 202 -9.35 12.52 15.67
N PHE A 203 -9.36 11.41 14.95
CA PHE A 203 -8.94 10.10 15.46
C PHE A 203 -7.43 9.84 15.31
N ALA A 204 -6.71 10.71 14.62
CA ALA A 204 -5.25 10.60 14.50
C ALA A 204 -4.54 10.67 15.87
N ASN A 205 -5.17 11.28 16.89
CA ASN A 205 -4.65 11.29 18.25
C ASN A 205 -4.47 9.89 18.85
N GLY A 206 -5.31 8.93 18.48
CA GLY A 206 -5.17 7.53 18.88
C GLY A 206 -3.92 6.84 18.31
N ALA A 207 -3.35 7.39 17.25
CA ALA A 207 -2.12 6.89 16.61
C ALA A 207 -0.90 7.79 16.89
N GLN A 208 -1.01 8.78 17.78
CA GLN A 208 0.02 9.80 18.01
C GLN A 208 1.38 9.22 18.39
N VAL A 209 1.41 8.13 19.16
CA VAL A 209 2.65 7.46 19.54
C VAL A 209 3.42 6.94 18.32
N VAL A 210 2.73 6.43 17.31
CA VAL A 210 3.35 5.96 16.07
C VAL A 210 3.88 7.15 15.26
N ILE A 211 3.12 8.24 15.20
CA ILE A 211 3.53 9.47 14.50
C ILE A 211 4.81 10.02 15.12
N ASP A 212 4.83 10.21 16.44
CA ASP A 212 5.94 10.88 17.14
C ASP A 212 7.20 10.01 17.22
N GLN A 213 7.04 8.72 17.56
CA GLN A 213 8.20 7.87 17.84
C GLN A 213 8.76 7.15 16.61
N PHE A 214 7.97 6.95 15.56
CA PHE A 214 8.40 6.18 14.39
C PHE A 214 8.41 7.02 13.12
N ILE A 215 7.33 7.72 12.80
CA ILE A 215 7.23 8.46 11.54
C ILE A 215 8.09 9.73 11.60
N ALA A 216 7.85 10.61 12.59
CA ALA A 216 8.59 11.86 12.71
C ALA A 216 10.09 11.63 13.00
N SER A 217 10.43 10.64 13.83
CA SER A 217 11.82 10.27 14.09
C SER A 217 12.46 9.47 12.97
N GLY A 218 11.67 8.91 12.07
CA GLY A 218 12.14 8.09 10.95
C GLY A 218 12.96 8.85 9.92
N GLU A 219 12.80 10.18 9.83
CA GLU A 219 13.58 11.03 8.91
C GLU A 219 15.07 10.87 9.08
N ALA A 220 15.54 10.82 10.34
CA ALA A 220 16.96 10.65 10.65
C ALA A 220 17.49 9.23 10.35
N LYS A 221 16.60 8.27 10.17
CA LYS A 221 16.95 6.85 9.99
C LYS A 221 16.80 6.40 8.53
N TRP A 222 15.81 6.91 7.86
CA TRP A 222 15.42 6.54 6.50
C TRP A 222 15.58 7.65 5.48
#